data_8c1abc3d5fa7a5608b8383a734f50475
#
_entry.id   8c1abc3d5fa7a5608b8383a734f50475
#
_cell.length_a   1.000
_cell.length_b   1.000
_cell.length_c   1.000
_cell.angle_alpha   90.00
_cell.angle_beta   90.00
_cell.angle_gamma   90.00
#
_symmetry.space_group_name_H-M   'P 1'
#
loop_
_entity.id
_entity.type
_entity.pdbx_description
1 polymer ?
#
loop_
_entity_poly.entity_id
_entity_poly.type
_entity_poly.pdbx_seq_one_letter_code
_entity_poly.pdbx_strand_id
1 'polypeptide(L)'
;HEMKRIDPGGTCRVVDAAGGMVFPTWCDSHTHIVYAAPREQEFVDRIHGLTYEEIARRGGGILNSARRLADVPEEKLLEDALLRLEEMIRFGTGAVEIKSGYGLNTEAELKMLRVIRKIKEMSPVPVKATFLGAHALPESFKNNRDEYISLITNEMLPKIAAEGLADYCDVFCDRGFFTPDETATILEAGWKYGLQPK
;
A
#
# COMPACT_ATOMS: atom_id res chain seq x y z
N HIS A 1 -27.77 -28.75 18.38
CA HIS A 1 -27.24 -29.46 17.22
C HIS A 1 -25.90 -30.08 17.60
N GLU A 2 -25.84 -31.39 17.79
CA GLU A 2 -24.59 -32.12 17.95
C GLU A 2 -23.80 -31.99 16.64
N MET A 3 -22.68 -31.29 16.67
CA MET A 3 -21.70 -31.40 15.59
C MET A 3 -21.22 -32.84 15.54
N LYS A 4 -21.47 -33.53 14.43
CA LYS A 4 -20.86 -34.83 14.19
C LYS A 4 -19.36 -34.70 14.36
N ARG A 5 -18.74 -35.44 15.30
CA ARG A 5 -17.29 -35.53 15.41
C ARG A 5 -16.74 -35.97 14.05
N ILE A 6 -16.09 -35.06 13.37
CA ILE A 6 -15.28 -35.40 12.20
C ILE A 6 -13.98 -35.95 12.78
N ASP A 7 -13.75 -37.24 12.57
CA ASP A 7 -12.44 -37.83 12.87
C ASP A 7 -11.49 -37.42 11.74
N PRO A 8 -10.51 -36.50 12.00
CA PRO A 8 -9.65 -35.99 10.95
C PRO A 8 -8.58 -36.99 10.49
N GLY A 9 -8.54 -38.22 11.05
CA GLY A 9 -7.40 -39.14 10.82
C GLY A 9 -6.09 -38.56 11.39
N GLY A 10 -5.20 -39.37 11.91
CA GLY A 10 -4.04 -39.01 12.75
C GLY A 10 -2.99 -38.03 12.25
N THR A 11 -3.29 -37.22 11.22
CA THR A 11 -2.35 -36.20 10.65
C THR A 11 -2.78 -34.74 10.88
N CYS A 12 -3.94 -34.51 11.51
CA CYS A 12 -4.45 -33.16 11.73
C CYS A 12 -3.99 -32.58 13.09
N ARG A 13 -3.56 -31.31 13.08
CA ARG A 13 -3.33 -30.53 14.30
C ARG A 13 -4.68 -30.14 14.91
N VAL A 14 -4.92 -30.54 16.14
CA VAL A 14 -6.10 -30.13 16.91
C VAL A 14 -5.76 -28.88 17.72
N VAL A 15 -6.59 -27.86 17.64
CA VAL A 15 -6.47 -26.63 18.42
C VAL A 15 -7.73 -26.53 19.29
N ASP A 16 -7.56 -26.49 20.61
CA ASP A 16 -8.67 -26.26 21.54
C ASP A 16 -8.95 -24.75 21.60
N ALA A 17 -10.17 -24.38 21.22
CA ALA A 17 -10.64 -22.99 21.27
C ALA A 17 -11.03 -22.53 22.69
N ALA A 18 -10.94 -23.43 23.71
CA ALA A 18 -11.25 -23.16 25.11
C ALA A 18 -12.62 -22.46 25.32
N GLY A 19 -13.64 -22.86 24.55
CA GLY A 19 -14.97 -22.25 24.55
C GLY A 19 -15.11 -20.95 23.76
N GLY A 20 -14.06 -20.49 23.11
CA GLY A 20 -14.07 -19.34 22.21
C GLY A 20 -14.76 -19.62 20.87
N MET A 21 -15.14 -18.54 20.18
CA MET A 21 -15.68 -18.61 18.83
C MET A 21 -14.55 -18.53 17.80
N VAL A 22 -14.66 -19.32 16.74
CA VAL A 22 -13.73 -19.29 15.60
C VAL A 22 -14.40 -18.61 14.42
N PHE A 23 -13.77 -17.57 13.89
CA PHE A 23 -14.22 -16.80 12.73
C PHE A 23 -13.19 -16.88 11.59
N PRO A 24 -13.59 -16.65 10.34
CA PRO A 24 -12.65 -16.33 9.27
C PRO A 24 -11.83 -15.07 9.64
N THR A 25 -10.58 -15.03 9.22
CA THR A 25 -9.74 -13.83 9.37
C THR A 25 -10.19 -12.71 8.45
N TRP A 26 -9.85 -11.47 8.83
CA TRP A 26 -10.08 -10.31 7.96
C TRP A 26 -9.11 -10.32 6.77
N CYS A 27 -9.58 -9.89 5.61
CA CYS A 27 -8.74 -9.59 4.47
C CYS A 27 -8.74 -8.05 4.29
N ASP A 28 -7.62 -7.41 4.62
CA ASP A 28 -7.48 -5.97 4.43
C ASP A 28 -6.93 -5.68 3.03
N SER A 29 -7.81 -5.22 2.15
CA SER A 29 -7.55 -5.03 0.72
C SER A 29 -7.10 -3.62 0.35
N HIS A 30 -6.73 -2.76 1.32
CA HIS A 30 -6.25 -1.41 1.04
C HIS A 30 -5.44 -0.84 2.21
N THR A 31 -4.13 -1.04 2.22
CA THR A 31 -3.27 -0.49 3.26
C THR A 31 -2.06 0.24 2.69
N HIS A 32 -1.49 1.13 3.51
CA HIS A 32 -0.25 1.85 3.26
C HIS A 32 0.65 1.75 4.50
N ILE A 33 1.09 0.54 4.87
CA ILE A 33 1.89 0.35 6.08
C ILE A 33 3.38 0.70 5.91
N VAL A 34 3.85 0.89 4.67
CA VAL A 34 5.21 1.36 4.37
C VAL A 34 5.20 2.88 4.26
N TYR A 35 5.53 3.57 5.35
CA TYR A 35 5.62 5.02 5.40
C TYR A 35 6.66 5.48 6.43
N ALA A 36 7.25 6.67 6.20
CA ALA A 36 8.36 7.19 7.00
C ALA A 36 7.94 7.73 8.37
N ALA A 37 6.76 8.33 8.46
CA ALA A 37 6.26 8.90 9.71
C ALA A 37 4.73 8.93 9.70
N PRO A 38 4.11 8.73 10.87
CA PRO A 38 2.67 8.82 11.03
C PRO A 38 2.16 10.26 10.85
N ARG A 39 0.84 10.40 10.68
CA ARG A 39 0.16 11.67 10.39
C ARG A 39 -0.92 11.99 11.42
N GLU A 40 -0.74 11.57 12.67
CA GLU A 40 -1.73 11.75 13.74
C GLU A 40 -2.07 13.23 13.97
N GLN A 41 -1.07 14.12 13.84
CA GLN A 41 -1.31 15.55 14.01
C GLN A 41 -2.26 16.11 12.95
N GLU A 42 -2.21 15.61 11.72
CA GLU A 42 -3.16 16.00 10.68
C GLU A 42 -4.58 15.54 10.99
N PHE A 43 -4.72 14.38 11.64
CA PHE A 43 -6.02 13.90 12.11
C PHE A 43 -6.56 14.79 13.23
N VAL A 44 -5.74 15.18 14.20
CA VAL A 44 -6.08 16.12 15.26
C VAL A 44 -6.48 17.48 14.67
N ASP A 45 -5.72 17.97 13.70
CA ASP A 45 -6.00 19.24 13.00
C ASP A 45 -7.37 19.20 12.31
N ARG A 46 -7.74 18.07 11.69
CA ARG A 46 -9.09 17.88 11.10
C ARG A 46 -10.19 17.89 12.16
N ILE A 47 -10.00 17.27 13.30
CA ILE A 47 -10.96 17.32 14.42
C ILE A 47 -11.15 18.77 14.89
N HIS A 48 -10.10 19.58 14.86
CA HIS A 48 -10.17 21.01 15.16
C HIS A 48 -10.77 21.86 14.03
N GLY A 49 -11.24 21.24 12.94
CA GLY A 49 -11.93 21.90 11.85
C GLY A 49 -11.02 22.48 10.75
N LEU A 50 -9.72 22.19 10.75
CA LEU A 50 -8.85 22.61 9.68
C LEU A 50 -9.20 21.92 8.36
N THR A 51 -9.21 22.69 7.28
CA THR A 51 -9.37 22.16 5.93
C THR A 51 -8.13 21.41 5.47
N TYR A 52 -8.29 20.56 4.45
CA TYR A 52 -7.15 19.87 3.83
C TYR A 52 -6.09 20.85 3.31
N GLU A 53 -6.54 21.98 2.73
CA GLU A 53 -5.65 23.02 2.21
C GLU A 53 -4.83 23.71 3.32
N GLU A 54 -5.44 23.95 4.48
CA GLU A 54 -4.74 24.52 5.64
C GLU A 54 -3.70 23.56 6.20
N ILE A 55 -4.03 22.27 6.29
CA ILE A 55 -3.10 21.20 6.69
C ILE A 55 -1.94 21.12 5.72
N ALA A 56 -2.20 21.11 4.41
CA ALA A 56 -1.16 21.08 3.37
C ALA A 56 -0.24 22.31 3.45
N ARG A 57 -0.79 23.52 3.67
CA ARG A 57 0.00 24.75 3.87
C ARG A 57 0.89 24.70 5.11
N ARG A 58 0.51 23.97 6.14
CA ARG A 58 1.32 23.72 7.36
C ARG A 58 2.39 22.65 7.15
N GLY A 59 2.55 22.15 5.94
CA GLY A 59 3.54 21.13 5.59
C GLY A 59 3.05 19.70 5.81
N GLY A 60 1.74 19.48 5.93
CA GLY A 60 1.11 18.17 5.94
C GLY A 60 0.82 17.62 4.54
N GLY A 61 0.06 16.55 4.49
CA GLY A 61 -0.39 15.92 3.25
C GLY A 61 0.63 14.94 2.64
N ILE A 62 0.21 14.36 1.51
CA ILE A 62 0.96 13.30 0.81
C ILE A 62 2.34 13.76 0.33
N LEU A 63 2.48 15.02 -0.08
CA LEU A 63 3.77 15.56 -0.55
C LEU A 63 4.81 15.66 0.58
N ASN A 64 4.36 15.90 1.82
CA ASN A 64 5.24 15.85 2.98
C ASN A 64 5.66 14.41 3.31
N SER A 65 4.73 13.46 3.21
CA SER A 65 5.04 12.04 3.36
C SER A 65 6.10 11.58 2.35
N ALA A 66 5.98 12.03 1.09
CA ALA A 66 6.94 11.71 0.04
C ALA A 66 8.35 12.28 0.34
N ARG A 67 8.43 13.53 0.78
CA ARG A 67 9.71 14.14 1.17
C ARG A 67 10.39 13.38 2.31
N ARG A 68 9.64 13.03 3.36
CA ARG A 68 10.17 12.26 4.49
C ARG A 68 10.61 10.85 4.08
N LEU A 69 9.87 10.21 3.19
CA LEU A 69 10.20 8.85 2.71
C LEU A 69 11.53 8.82 1.96
N ALA A 70 11.88 9.88 1.22
CA ALA A 70 13.11 9.94 0.46
C ALA A 70 14.35 9.72 1.34
N ASP A 71 14.35 10.29 2.55
CA ASP A 71 15.50 10.31 3.47
C ASP A 71 15.59 9.06 4.37
N VAL A 72 14.52 8.23 4.44
CA VAL A 72 14.51 7.06 5.33
C VAL A 72 15.08 5.83 4.63
N PRO A 73 16.06 5.11 5.22
CA PRO A 73 16.61 3.88 4.68
C PRO A 73 15.56 2.76 4.55
N GLU A 74 15.77 1.84 3.59
CA GLU A 74 14.87 0.68 3.39
C GLU A 74 14.74 -0.16 4.66
N GLU A 75 15.84 -0.36 5.38
CA GLU A 75 15.88 -1.17 6.61
C GLU A 75 14.95 -0.61 7.68
N LYS A 76 14.94 0.72 7.83
CA LYS A 76 14.05 1.39 8.81
C LYS A 76 12.59 1.32 8.38
N LEU A 77 12.32 1.50 7.08
CA LEU A 77 10.96 1.35 6.55
C LEU A 77 10.44 -0.07 6.74
N LEU A 78 11.29 -1.08 6.54
CA LEU A 78 10.95 -2.49 6.75
C LEU A 78 10.65 -2.80 8.21
N GLU A 79 11.54 -2.39 9.13
CA GLU A 79 11.34 -2.58 10.57
C GLU A 79 10.00 -2.02 11.05
N ASP A 80 9.73 -0.75 10.71
CA ASP A 80 8.51 -0.07 11.14
C ASP A 80 7.24 -0.68 10.49
N ALA A 81 7.34 -1.12 9.25
CA ALA A 81 6.22 -1.76 8.55
C ALA A 81 5.91 -3.16 9.12
N LEU A 82 6.93 -3.92 9.52
CA LEU A 82 6.73 -5.23 10.16
C LEU A 82 6.04 -5.09 11.52
N LEU A 83 6.38 -4.09 12.32
CA LEU A 83 5.68 -3.81 13.58
C LEU A 83 4.19 -3.49 13.35
N ARG A 84 3.88 -2.68 12.34
CA ARG A 84 2.49 -2.37 11.95
C ARG A 84 1.74 -3.60 11.46
N LEU A 85 2.39 -4.44 10.65
CA LEU A 85 1.80 -5.70 10.19
C LEU A 85 1.52 -6.65 11.35
N GLU A 86 2.44 -6.77 12.32
CA GLU A 86 2.24 -7.60 13.52
C GLU A 86 1.02 -7.13 14.31
N GLU A 87 0.85 -5.82 14.48
CA GLU A 87 -0.33 -5.25 15.12
C GLU A 87 -1.63 -5.61 14.37
N MET A 88 -1.66 -5.47 13.04
CA MET A 88 -2.81 -5.86 12.22
C MET A 88 -3.15 -7.35 12.38
N ILE A 89 -2.14 -8.21 12.40
CA ILE A 89 -2.32 -9.66 12.61
C ILE A 89 -2.91 -9.94 14.00
N ARG A 90 -2.45 -9.24 15.02
CA ARG A 90 -3.01 -9.36 16.39
C ARG A 90 -4.49 -8.96 16.46
N PHE A 91 -4.93 -8.05 15.60
CA PHE A 91 -6.34 -7.66 15.45
C PHE A 91 -7.15 -8.59 14.54
N GLY A 92 -6.55 -9.68 14.03
CA GLY A 92 -7.24 -10.72 13.27
C GLY A 92 -7.13 -10.59 11.75
N THR A 93 -6.25 -9.74 11.22
CA THR A 93 -5.95 -9.67 9.79
C THR A 93 -5.18 -10.91 9.36
N GLY A 94 -5.75 -11.67 8.43
CA GLY A 94 -5.17 -12.91 7.89
C GLY A 94 -4.70 -12.83 6.44
N ALA A 95 -4.93 -11.70 5.78
CA ALA A 95 -4.36 -11.36 4.47
C ALA A 95 -4.35 -9.84 4.30
N VAL A 96 -3.33 -9.30 3.62
CA VAL A 96 -3.16 -7.85 3.47
C VAL A 96 -2.71 -7.47 2.08
N GLU A 97 -3.24 -6.38 1.56
CA GLU A 97 -2.69 -5.68 0.42
C GLU A 97 -1.93 -4.45 0.90
N ILE A 98 -0.70 -4.29 0.44
CA ILE A 98 0.16 -3.15 0.76
C ILE A 98 0.42 -2.37 -0.52
N LYS A 99 0.04 -1.09 -0.52
CA LYS A 99 0.24 -0.17 -1.64
C LYS A 99 1.49 0.69 -1.43
N SER A 100 2.20 0.97 -2.53
CA SER A 100 3.14 2.09 -2.60
C SER A 100 2.39 3.43 -2.69
N GLY A 101 2.98 4.48 -3.25
CA GLY A 101 2.28 5.73 -3.53
C GLY A 101 2.67 6.91 -2.63
N TYR A 102 3.65 6.73 -1.75
CA TYR A 102 4.28 7.83 -1.02
C TYR A 102 5.68 8.17 -1.55
N GLY A 103 6.12 7.52 -2.62
CA GLY A 103 7.38 7.84 -3.27
C GLY A 103 7.27 9.01 -4.23
N LEU A 104 6.27 8.98 -5.10
CA LEU A 104 5.96 9.97 -6.14
C LEU A 104 7.12 10.28 -7.11
N ASN A 105 8.12 9.41 -7.16
CA ASN A 105 9.20 9.37 -8.14
C ASN A 105 9.70 7.94 -8.27
N THR A 106 10.47 7.66 -9.32
CA THR A 106 10.89 6.29 -9.65
C THR A 106 11.62 5.61 -8.49
N GLU A 107 12.66 6.24 -7.95
CA GLU A 107 13.51 5.63 -6.94
C GLU A 107 12.78 5.35 -5.63
N ALA A 108 11.95 6.29 -5.19
CA ALA A 108 11.21 6.15 -3.94
C ALA A 108 10.05 5.15 -4.05
N GLU A 109 9.36 5.08 -5.21
CA GLU A 109 8.33 4.05 -5.45
C GLU A 109 8.95 2.64 -5.50
N LEU A 110 10.08 2.47 -6.21
CA LEU A 110 10.81 1.20 -6.23
C LEU A 110 11.30 0.82 -4.83
N LYS A 111 11.82 1.78 -4.05
CA LYS A 111 12.22 1.57 -2.65
C LYS A 111 11.06 1.01 -1.82
N MET A 112 9.87 1.64 -1.88
CA MET A 112 8.69 1.14 -1.18
C MET A 112 8.33 -0.28 -1.60
N LEU A 113 8.27 -0.55 -2.89
CA LEU A 113 7.90 -1.88 -3.42
C LEU A 113 8.94 -2.95 -3.07
N ARG A 114 10.23 -2.62 -3.02
CA ARG A 114 11.29 -3.54 -2.53
C ARG A 114 11.09 -3.86 -1.04
N VAL A 115 10.72 -2.88 -0.22
CA VAL A 115 10.34 -3.11 1.18
C VAL A 115 9.11 -4.02 1.26
N ILE A 116 8.06 -3.78 0.45
CA ILE A 116 6.87 -4.64 0.42
C ILE A 116 7.23 -6.08 0.02
N ARG A 117 8.14 -6.28 -0.94
CA ARG A 117 8.63 -7.62 -1.31
C ARG A 117 9.31 -8.31 -0.12
N LYS A 118 10.18 -7.62 0.62
CA LYS A 118 10.80 -8.17 1.84
C LYS A 118 9.75 -8.55 2.90
N ILE A 119 8.73 -7.70 3.08
CA ILE A 119 7.60 -8.01 3.97
C ILE A 119 6.88 -9.29 3.51
N LYS A 120 6.58 -9.42 2.21
CA LYS A 120 5.91 -10.60 1.63
C LYS A 120 6.71 -11.89 1.87
N GLU A 121 8.04 -11.83 1.83
CA GLU A 121 8.94 -12.96 2.09
C GLU A 121 8.98 -13.37 3.58
N MET A 122 8.81 -12.42 4.49
CA MET A 122 8.90 -12.61 5.95
C MET A 122 7.55 -12.82 6.63
N SER A 123 6.46 -12.44 5.98
CA SER A 123 5.11 -12.40 6.57
C SER A 123 4.54 -13.79 6.81
N PRO A 124 3.93 -14.05 7.98
CA PRO A 124 3.19 -15.28 8.25
C PRO A 124 1.80 -15.31 7.56
N VAL A 125 1.35 -14.20 6.99
CA VAL A 125 0.07 -14.08 6.27
C VAL A 125 0.30 -13.67 4.82
N PRO A 126 -0.60 -14.04 3.88
CA PRO A 126 -0.50 -13.60 2.50
C PRO A 126 -0.45 -12.09 2.35
N VAL A 127 0.52 -11.61 1.56
CA VAL A 127 0.70 -10.19 1.22
C VAL A 127 0.58 -10.02 -0.29
N LYS A 128 -0.18 -9.03 -0.73
CA LYS A 128 -0.24 -8.54 -2.10
C LYS A 128 0.38 -7.17 -2.21
N ALA A 129 1.17 -6.95 -3.24
CA ALA A 129 1.83 -5.68 -3.51
C ALA A 129 1.10 -4.91 -4.61
N THR A 130 0.79 -3.65 -4.37
CA THR A 130 0.15 -2.77 -5.36
C THR A 130 1.01 -1.54 -5.61
N PHE A 131 1.34 -1.32 -6.87
CA PHE A 131 1.94 -0.07 -7.32
C PHE A 131 0.89 1.02 -7.44
N LEU A 132 1.09 2.14 -6.75
CA LEU A 132 0.21 3.32 -6.76
C LEU A 132 1.03 4.61 -7.00
N GLY A 133 1.88 4.64 -8.03
CA GLY A 133 2.62 5.86 -8.41
C GLY A 133 1.70 7.04 -8.73
N ALA A 134 0.50 6.74 -9.25
CA ALA A 134 -0.55 7.72 -9.49
C ALA A 134 -1.42 8.01 -8.26
N HIS A 135 -0.83 8.22 -7.09
CA HIS A 135 -1.53 8.56 -5.84
C HIS A 135 -1.75 10.07 -5.69
N ALA A 136 -0.79 10.87 -6.11
CA ALA A 136 -0.92 12.32 -6.20
C ALA A 136 0.06 12.85 -7.24
N LEU A 137 -0.19 14.08 -7.73
CA LEU A 137 0.73 14.75 -8.63
C LEU A 137 1.84 15.44 -7.82
N PRO A 138 3.14 15.11 -8.04
CA PRO A 138 4.23 15.78 -7.37
C PRO A 138 4.29 17.26 -7.74
N GLU A 139 4.76 18.11 -6.83
CA GLU A 139 4.85 19.56 -7.05
C GLU A 139 5.71 19.90 -8.29
N SER A 140 6.75 19.12 -8.57
CA SER A 140 7.61 19.28 -9.74
C SER A 140 6.88 19.09 -11.07
N PHE A 141 5.75 18.38 -11.07
CA PHE A 141 4.93 18.09 -12.25
C PHE A 141 3.59 18.85 -12.26
N LYS A 142 3.38 19.81 -11.37
CA LYS A 142 2.12 20.54 -11.24
C LYS A 142 1.62 21.17 -12.54
N ASN A 143 2.54 21.64 -13.39
CA ASN A 143 2.23 22.24 -14.67
C ASN A 143 2.52 21.31 -15.87
N ASN A 144 2.88 20.06 -15.62
CA ASN A 144 3.27 19.11 -16.66
C ASN A 144 2.80 17.67 -16.31
N ARG A 145 1.48 17.48 -16.23
CA ARG A 145 0.85 16.21 -15.86
C ARG A 145 1.22 15.08 -16.80
N ASP A 146 1.22 15.34 -18.10
CA ASP A 146 1.50 14.33 -19.11
C ASP A 146 2.91 13.75 -18.96
N GLU A 147 3.87 14.56 -18.55
CA GLU A 147 5.22 14.10 -18.27
C GLU A 147 5.26 13.17 -17.05
N TYR A 148 4.46 13.44 -16.01
CA TYR A 148 4.36 12.54 -14.87
C TYR A 148 3.70 11.21 -15.25
N ILE A 149 2.63 11.24 -16.05
CA ILE A 149 1.99 10.03 -16.57
C ILE A 149 2.98 9.25 -17.44
N SER A 150 3.75 9.94 -18.28
CA SER A 150 4.83 9.34 -19.08
C SER A 150 5.92 8.71 -18.20
N LEU A 151 6.30 9.36 -17.08
CA LEU A 151 7.24 8.81 -16.11
C LEU A 151 6.70 7.50 -15.50
N ILE A 152 5.43 7.47 -15.12
CA ILE A 152 4.77 6.27 -14.59
C ILE A 152 4.79 5.15 -15.63
N THR A 153 4.31 5.44 -16.86
CA THR A 153 4.06 4.40 -17.87
C THR A 153 5.32 3.92 -18.57
N ASN A 154 6.31 4.79 -18.78
CA ASN A 154 7.49 4.50 -19.59
C ASN A 154 8.77 4.29 -18.77
N GLU A 155 8.75 4.59 -17.47
CA GLU A 155 9.92 4.39 -16.61
C GLU A 155 9.61 3.55 -15.38
N MET A 156 8.61 3.93 -14.55
CA MET A 156 8.32 3.21 -13.32
C MET A 156 7.80 1.80 -13.62
N LEU A 157 6.76 1.65 -14.42
CA LEU A 157 6.14 0.35 -14.72
C LEU A 157 7.12 -0.67 -15.34
N PRO A 158 7.94 -0.30 -16.34
CA PRO A 158 8.98 -1.23 -16.86
C PRO A 158 9.95 -1.70 -15.79
N LYS A 159 10.44 -0.81 -14.92
CA LYS A 159 11.39 -1.17 -13.84
C LYS A 159 10.73 -2.07 -12.79
N ILE A 160 9.48 -1.78 -12.41
CA ILE A 160 8.69 -2.57 -11.48
C ILE A 160 8.47 -3.98 -12.01
N ALA A 161 8.11 -4.10 -13.29
CA ALA A 161 7.92 -5.39 -13.96
C ALA A 161 9.22 -6.18 -14.07
N ALA A 162 10.32 -5.52 -14.43
CA ALA A 162 11.63 -6.16 -14.55
C ALA A 162 12.12 -6.76 -13.22
N GLU A 163 11.78 -6.15 -12.09
CA GLU A 163 12.10 -6.66 -10.75
C GLU A 163 10.99 -7.55 -10.15
N GLY A 164 9.82 -7.67 -10.78
CA GLY A 164 8.67 -8.44 -10.25
C GLY A 164 8.14 -7.91 -8.91
N LEU A 165 8.03 -6.59 -8.76
CA LEU A 165 7.79 -5.95 -7.47
C LEU A 165 6.32 -5.82 -7.08
N ALA A 166 5.38 -5.86 -8.03
CA ALA A 166 3.97 -5.63 -7.76
C ALA A 166 3.06 -6.66 -8.43
N ASP A 167 1.98 -7.02 -7.73
CA ASP A 167 0.90 -7.86 -8.24
C ASP A 167 -0.14 -7.02 -9.00
N TYR A 168 -0.37 -5.77 -8.54
CA TYR A 168 -1.41 -4.86 -9.04
C TYR A 168 -0.88 -3.49 -9.38
N CYS A 169 -1.62 -2.78 -10.27
CA CYS A 169 -1.48 -1.36 -10.53
C CYS A 169 -2.79 -0.65 -10.17
N ASP A 170 -2.69 0.45 -9.43
CA ASP A 170 -3.83 1.25 -8.98
C ASP A 170 -3.60 2.74 -9.28
N VAL A 171 -4.69 3.50 -9.35
CA VAL A 171 -4.70 4.94 -9.62
C VAL A 171 -5.72 5.62 -8.71
N PHE A 172 -5.34 6.69 -8.06
CA PHE A 172 -6.27 7.51 -7.28
C PHE A 172 -7.10 8.42 -8.21
N CYS A 173 -8.17 7.83 -8.75
CA CYS A 173 -9.11 8.50 -9.66
C CYS A 173 -10.17 9.26 -8.85
N ASP A 174 -9.92 10.54 -8.60
CA ASP A 174 -10.87 11.41 -7.88
C ASP A 174 -10.69 12.87 -8.34
N ARG A 175 -11.66 13.73 -7.96
CA ARG A 175 -11.60 15.16 -8.26
C ARG A 175 -10.35 15.80 -7.66
N GLY A 176 -9.57 16.47 -8.50
CA GLY A 176 -8.31 17.10 -8.10
C GLY A 176 -7.09 16.17 -8.12
N PHE A 177 -7.29 14.88 -8.40
CA PHE A 177 -6.23 13.87 -8.58
C PHE A 177 -6.15 13.42 -10.05
N PHE A 178 -6.34 12.14 -10.37
CA PHE A 178 -6.28 11.64 -11.73
C PHE A 178 -7.68 11.51 -12.33
N THR A 179 -7.78 11.81 -13.64
CA THR A 179 -9.02 11.69 -14.42
C THR A 179 -9.28 10.24 -14.83
N PRO A 180 -10.52 9.89 -15.26
CA PRO A 180 -10.81 8.56 -15.81
C PRO A 180 -9.93 8.19 -17.02
N ASP A 181 -9.64 9.12 -17.92
CA ASP A 181 -8.82 8.87 -19.11
C ASP A 181 -7.34 8.62 -18.74
N GLU A 182 -6.80 9.42 -17.82
CA GLU A 182 -5.46 9.21 -17.27
C GLU A 182 -5.38 7.86 -16.54
N THR A 183 -6.42 7.52 -15.78
CA THR A 183 -6.53 6.23 -15.08
C THR A 183 -6.51 5.07 -16.07
N ALA A 184 -7.33 5.12 -17.11
CA ALA A 184 -7.34 4.09 -18.15
C ALA A 184 -5.95 3.92 -18.78
N THR A 185 -5.30 5.02 -19.14
CA THR A 185 -3.95 5.02 -19.72
C THR A 185 -2.93 4.31 -18.82
N ILE A 186 -2.93 4.62 -17.53
CA ILE A 186 -1.98 4.05 -16.58
C ILE A 186 -2.27 2.57 -16.33
N LEU A 187 -3.55 2.20 -16.13
CA LEU A 187 -3.95 0.81 -15.88
C LEU A 187 -3.69 -0.09 -17.11
N GLU A 188 -3.97 0.40 -18.31
CA GLU A 188 -3.65 -0.31 -19.56
C GLU A 188 -2.13 -0.52 -19.73
N ALA A 189 -1.33 0.48 -19.36
CA ALA A 189 0.12 0.34 -19.35
C ALA A 189 0.57 -0.71 -18.31
N GLY A 190 0.02 -0.67 -17.10
CA GLY A 190 0.29 -1.68 -16.06
C GLY A 190 -0.06 -3.09 -16.51
N TRP A 191 -1.21 -3.26 -17.16
CA TRP A 191 -1.64 -4.55 -17.72
C TRP A 191 -0.64 -5.12 -18.74
N LYS A 192 -0.10 -4.28 -19.63
CA LYS A 192 0.93 -4.69 -20.60
C LYS A 192 2.19 -5.24 -19.95
N TYR A 193 2.49 -4.81 -18.74
CA TYR A 193 3.59 -5.30 -17.91
C TYR A 193 3.20 -6.41 -16.94
N GLY A 194 1.97 -6.96 -17.03
CA GLY A 194 1.50 -8.07 -16.23
C GLY A 194 0.93 -7.71 -14.85
N LEU A 195 0.80 -6.43 -14.53
CA LEU A 195 0.15 -5.98 -13.31
C LEU A 195 -1.36 -5.95 -13.49
N GLN A 196 -2.10 -6.57 -12.57
CA GLN A 196 -3.56 -6.54 -12.64
C GLN A 196 -4.09 -5.15 -12.25
N PRO A 197 -5.11 -4.61 -12.94
CA PRO A 197 -5.73 -3.34 -12.53
C PRO A 197 -6.51 -3.51 -11.22
N LYS A 198 -6.53 -2.45 -10.46
CA LYS A 198 -7.29 -2.42 -9.20
C LYS A 198 -8.00 -1.08 -8.99
#